data_c1726df2fc5e4ae32a5a6ecf82ec5ac1
#
_entry.id   c1726df2fc5e4ae32a5a6ecf82ec5ac1
#
_cell.length_a   1.000
_cell.length_b   1.000
_cell.length_c   1.000
_cell.angle_alpha   90.00
_cell.angle_beta   90.00
_cell.angle_gamma   90.00
#
_symmetry.space_group_name_H-M   'P 1'
#
loop_
_entity.id
_entity.type
_entity.pdbx_description
1 polymer ?
#
loop_
_entity_poly.entity_id
_entity_poly.type
_entity_poly.pdbx_seq_one_letter_code
_entity_poly.pdbx_strand_id
1 'polypeptide(L)'
;MEKELRPGRRTSASLLGKISVVVLKTLAALVLIALLAVFVTSVSPIYDFAEPRPFSGPDIFNPYRDGGDSAFCWKRANFHTHTRVKGILNECEHWPDETDAAYRKFGYDIVTFSNHNELTVHPYDPLLQVNVYEHGYNLFKYHKLVFGCSDVNLFDHLVPLFASQKQFQLDLLGKE
;
A
#
# COMPACT_ATOMS: atom_id res chain seq x y z
N MET A 1 -30.59 44.50 -62.57
CA MET A 1 -31.04 44.36 -61.19
C MET A 1 -30.34 43.14 -60.57
N GLU A 2 -29.18 43.36 -60.06
CA GLU A 2 -28.27 42.34 -59.59
C GLU A 2 -28.60 42.03 -58.12
N LYS A 3 -28.87 40.76 -57.83
CA LYS A 3 -29.27 40.30 -56.49
C LYS A 3 -28.00 39.94 -55.73
N GLU A 4 -27.53 40.80 -54.86
CA GLU A 4 -26.43 40.51 -53.93
C GLU A 4 -26.79 39.34 -52.99
N LEU A 5 -26.10 38.25 -53.19
CA LEU A 5 -26.13 37.10 -52.29
C LEU A 5 -25.30 37.42 -51.02
N ARG A 6 -25.99 37.70 -49.92
CA ARG A 6 -25.33 37.85 -48.61
C ARG A 6 -24.72 36.48 -48.18
N PRO A 7 -23.43 36.44 -47.86
CA PRO A 7 -22.85 35.21 -47.36
C PRO A 7 -23.40 34.86 -45.98
N GLY A 8 -23.91 33.66 -45.85
CA GLY A 8 -24.59 33.18 -44.67
C GLY A 8 -23.72 33.09 -43.43
N ARG A 9 -24.20 33.67 -42.36
CA ARG A 9 -23.68 33.61 -40.97
C ARG A 9 -23.91 32.20 -40.37
N ARG A 10 -23.25 31.17 -40.94
CA ARG A 10 -23.52 29.76 -40.57
C ARG A 10 -22.39 29.03 -39.80
N THR A 11 -21.30 29.67 -39.44
CA THR A 11 -20.13 28.91 -39.09
C THR A 11 -19.76 28.84 -37.58
N SER A 12 -20.06 29.86 -36.77
CA SER A 12 -19.60 29.86 -35.40
C SER A 12 -20.47 29.02 -34.42
N ALA A 13 -21.79 29.09 -34.54
CA ALA A 13 -22.69 28.33 -33.66
C ALA A 13 -22.60 26.83 -33.89
N SER A 14 -22.38 26.37 -35.15
CA SER A 14 -22.21 24.95 -35.47
C SER A 14 -20.84 24.42 -35.00
N LEU A 15 -19.79 25.24 -35.00
CA LEU A 15 -18.48 24.86 -34.54
C LEU A 15 -18.46 24.71 -33.02
N LEU A 16 -19.00 25.68 -32.29
CA LEU A 16 -19.15 25.60 -30.83
C LEU A 16 -19.97 24.39 -30.39
N GLY A 17 -21.07 24.08 -31.09
CA GLY A 17 -21.87 22.89 -30.81
C GLY A 17 -21.07 21.59 -31.01
N LYS A 18 -20.26 21.50 -32.04
CA LYS A 18 -19.39 20.32 -32.28
C LYS A 18 -18.31 20.20 -31.21
N ILE A 19 -17.69 21.29 -30.84
CA ILE A 19 -16.68 21.33 -29.75
C ILE A 19 -17.31 20.86 -28.43
N SER A 20 -18.48 21.38 -28.07
CA SER A 20 -19.20 20.99 -26.85
C SER A 20 -19.53 19.50 -26.83
N VAL A 21 -19.96 18.93 -27.96
CA VAL A 21 -20.25 17.49 -28.08
C VAL A 21 -18.96 16.65 -27.90
N VAL A 22 -17.84 17.08 -28.50
CA VAL A 22 -16.56 16.39 -28.35
C VAL A 22 -16.09 16.43 -26.90
N VAL A 23 -16.14 17.61 -26.27
CA VAL A 23 -15.75 17.76 -24.85
C VAL A 23 -16.63 16.87 -23.95
N LEU A 24 -17.94 16.88 -24.14
CA LEU A 24 -18.86 16.05 -23.35
C LEU A 24 -18.57 14.55 -23.54
N LYS A 25 -18.33 14.09 -24.76
CA LYS A 25 -17.97 12.69 -25.04
C LYS A 25 -16.64 12.32 -24.39
N THR A 26 -15.65 13.20 -24.44
CA THR A 26 -14.35 12.97 -23.79
C THR A 26 -14.49 12.87 -22.26
N LEU A 27 -15.24 13.78 -21.64
CA LEU A 27 -15.52 13.72 -20.22
C LEU A 27 -16.27 12.45 -19.83
N ALA A 28 -17.29 12.06 -20.59
CA ALA A 28 -18.02 10.82 -20.34
C ALA A 28 -17.12 9.58 -20.47
N ALA A 29 -16.22 9.56 -21.46
CA ALA A 29 -15.25 8.47 -21.61
C ALA A 29 -14.27 8.42 -20.43
N LEU A 30 -13.76 9.56 -19.98
CA LEU A 30 -12.87 9.61 -18.80
C LEU A 30 -13.56 9.12 -17.52
N VAL A 31 -14.82 9.52 -17.30
CA VAL A 31 -15.63 9.05 -16.16
C VAL A 31 -15.84 7.53 -16.27
N LEU A 32 -16.17 7.02 -17.45
CA LEU A 32 -16.35 5.58 -17.66
C LEU A 32 -15.06 4.80 -17.39
N ILE A 33 -13.92 5.30 -17.85
CA ILE A 33 -12.60 4.69 -17.59
C ILE A 33 -12.31 4.69 -16.08
N ALA A 34 -12.57 5.79 -15.37
CA ALA A 34 -12.38 5.87 -13.94
C ALA A 34 -13.28 4.87 -13.17
N LEU A 35 -14.56 4.77 -13.54
CA LEU A 35 -15.49 3.80 -12.98
C LEU A 35 -15.06 2.36 -13.24
N LEU A 36 -14.61 2.08 -14.47
CA LEU A 36 -14.09 0.75 -14.84
C LEU A 36 -12.83 0.41 -14.03
N ALA A 37 -11.92 1.36 -13.84
CA ALA A 37 -10.72 1.17 -13.04
C ALA A 37 -11.08 0.83 -11.58
N VAL A 38 -12.02 1.55 -10.97
CA VAL A 38 -12.53 1.26 -9.62
C VAL A 38 -13.17 -0.12 -9.56
N PHE A 39 -14.00 -0.47 -10.53
CA PHE A 39 -14.64 -1.78 -10.61
C PHE A 39 -13.60 -2.91 -10.72
N VAL A 40 -12.65 -2.81 -11.66
CA VAL A 40 -11.59 -3.82 -11.84
C VAL A 40 -10.78 -3.99 -10.56
N THR A 41 -10.45 -2.87 -9.87
CA THR A 41 -9.71 -2.92 -8.60
C THR A 41 -10.52 -3.62 -7.50
N SER A 42 -11.83 -3.35 -7.42
CA SER A 42 -12.69 -3.93 -6.36
C SER A 42 -12.94 -5.43 -6.52
N VAL A 43 -12.96 -5.94 -7.75
CA VAL A 43 -13.22 -7.37 -8.02
C VAL A 43 -11.94 -8.18 -8.22
N SER A 44 -10.79 -7.53 -8.42
CA SER A 44 -9.51 -8.22 -8.57
C SER A 44 -9.04 -8.76 -7.22
N PRO A 45 -8.67 -10.04 -7.11
CA PRO A 45 -8.06 -10.55 -5.89
C PRO A 45 -6.75 -9.80 -5.62
N ILE A 46 -6.46 -9.58 -4.34
CA ILE A 46 -5.22 -8.91 -3.93
C ILE A 46 -4.07 -9.92 -3.90
N TYR A 47 -4.38 -11.15 -3.46
CA TYR A 47 -3.39 -12.19 -3.25
C TYR A 47 -3.81 -13.48 -3.96
N ASP A 48 -2.82 -14.22 -4.40
CA ASP A 48 -2.96 -15.60 -4.86
C ASP A 48 -2.40 -16.50 -3.76
N PHE A 49 -3.27 -17.12 -3.00
CA PHE A 49 -2.90 -18.00 -1.91
C PHE A 49 -2.84 -19.44 -2.41
N ALA A 50 -1.89 -20.21 -1.88
CA ALA A 50 -1.86 -21.63 -2.10
C ALA A 50 -3.16 -22.28 -1.59
N GLU A 51 -3.61 -23.35 -2.27
CA GLU A 51 -4.76 -24.11 -1.84
C GLU A 51 -4.63 -24.55 -0.37
N PRO A 52 -5.69 -24.41 0.43
CA PRO A 52 -5.67 -24.85 1.82
C PRO A 52 -5.33 -26.34 1.91
N ARG A 53 -4.33 -26.66 2.70
CA ARG A 53 -4.01 -28.04 2.99
C ARG A 53 -4.89 -28.51 4.13
N PRO A 54 -5.61 -29.65 3.99
CA PRO A 54 -6.35 -30.20 5.09
C PRO A 54 -5.40 -30.53 6.24
N PHE A 55 -5.85 -30.28 7.46
CA PHE A 55 -5.11 -30.72 8.64
C PHE A 55 -5.08 -32.26 8.67
N SER A 56 -3.90 -32.82 8.72
CA SER A 56 -3.70 -34.28 8.63
C SER A 56 -3.03 -34.88 9.87
N GLY A 57 -2.86 -34.10 10.92
CA GLY A 57 -2.22 -34.55 12.15
C GLY A 57 -3.22 -34.99 13.22
N PRO A 58 -2.86 -35.93 14.10
CA PRO A 58 -3.69 -36.34 15.22
C PRO A 58 -3.79 -35.26 16.30
N ASP A 59 -2.80 -34.37 16.37
CA ASP A 59 -2.71 -33.34 17.39
C ASP A 59 -2.54 -31.95 16.78
N ILE A 60 -3.20 -30.97 17.38
CA ILE A 60 -2.95 -29.56 17.10
C ILE A 60 -1.62 -29.20 17.79
N PHE A 61 -0.62 -28.79 17.02
CA PHE A 61 0.59 -28.28 17.60
C PHE A 61 0.33 -27.00 18.38
N ASN A 62 0.51 -27.07 19.69
CA ASN A 62 0.45 -25.91 20.56
C ASN A 62 1.82 -25.74 21.21
N PRO A 63 2.63 -24.76 20.78
CA PRO A 63 3.99 -24.54 21.32
C PRO A 63 3.96 -24.17 22.82
N TYR A 64 2.82 -23.81 23.37
CA TYR A 64 2.66 -23.40 24.75
C TYR A 64 2.15 -24.52 25.68
N ARG A 65 1.80 -25.70 25.13
CA ARG A 65 1.23 -26.81 25.90
C ARG A 65 2.22 -27.44 26.87
N ASP A 66 3.46 -27.58 26.45
CA ASP A 66 4.49 -28.34 27.16
C ASP A 66 5.53 -27.43 27.85
N GLY A 67 5.39 -26.12 27.71
CA GLY A 67 6.20 -25.14 28.39
C GLY A 67 5.62 -24.82 29.75
N GLY A 68 6.25 -25.30 30.81
CA GLY A 68 5.93 -24.82 32.16
C GLY A 68 6.06 -23.29 32.25
N ASP A 69 5.39 -22.67 33.20
CA ASP A 69 5.26 -21.21 33.37
C ASP A 69 6.59 -20.40 33.34
N SER A 70 7.72 -21.07 33.50
CA SER A 70 9.04 -20.45 33.46
C SER A 70 9.72 -20.42 32.07
N ALA A 71 9.23 -21.19 31.11
CA ALA A 71 9.89 -21.34 29.80
C ALA A 71 9.31 -20.41 28.73
N PHE A 72 8.05 -20.00 28.88
CA PHE A 72 7.36 -19.16 27.90
C PHE A 72 6.74 -17.95 28.60
N CYS A 73 7.29 -16.77 28.34
CA CYS A 73 6.62 -15.54 28.71
C CYS A 73 6.02 -14.88 27.48
N TRP A 74 4.77 -14.49 27.60
CA TRP A 74 4.12 -13.67 26.60
C TRP A 74 4.85 -12.34 26.43
N LYS A 75 5.12 -11.98 25.16
CA LYS A 75 5.72 -10.70 24.80
C LYS A 75 4.68 -9.83 24.13
N ARG A 76 4.59 -8.58 24.57
CA ARG A 76 3.76 -7.58 23.91
C ARG A 76 4.59 -6.95 22.80
N ALA A 77 4.11 -7.08 21.55
CA ALA A 77 4.82 -6.60 20.38
C ALA A 77 3.99 -5.60 19.59
N ASN A 78 4.65 -4.62 18.99
CA ASN A 78 4.11 -3.80 17.94
C ASN A 78 5.04 -3.83 16.73
N PHE A 79 4.50 -4.21 15.59
CA PHE A 79 5.24 -4.34 14.33
C PHE A 79 4.87 -3.30 13.28
N HIS A 80 3.94 -2.39 13.58
CA HIS A 80 3.54 -1.33 12.67
C HIS A 80 3.54 0.00 13.40
N THR A 81 4.64 0.72 13.28
CA THR A 81 4.83 2.03 13.94
C THR A 81 5.64 2.94 13.04
N HIS A 82 5.09 4.11 12.79
CA HIS A 82 5.82 5.17 12.10
C HIS A 82 6.55 6.06 13.09
N THR A 83 7.72 6.53 12.68
CA THR A 83 8.52 7.48 13.42
C THR A 83 8.95 8.62 12.52
N ARG A 84 9.49 9.67 13.11
CA ARG A 84 10.11 10.73 12.32
C ARG A 84 11.35 10.19 11.61
N VAL A 85 11.43 10.48 10.31
CA VAL A 85 12.56 10.17 9.44
C VAL A 85 13.22 11.46 8.94
N LYS A 86 14.44 11.36 8.41
CA LYS A 86 15.15 12.52 7.87
C LYS A 86 14.63 12.99 6.51
N GLY A 87 13.69 12.24 5.94
CA GLY A 87 13.09 12.55 4.64
C GLY A 87 12.13 13.75 4.65
N ILE A 88 11.66 14.13 3.47
CA ILE A 88 10.73 15.25 3.30
C ILE A 88 9.32 14.87 3.75
N LEU A 89 8.95 13.60 3.58
CA LEU A 89 7.64 13.09 3.97
C LEU A 89 7.75 12.40 5.33
N ASN A 90 7.24 13.07 6.36
CA ASN A 90 7.15 12.52 7.70
C ASN A 90 5.69 12.29 8.06
N GLU A 91 5.37 11.09 8.51
CA GLU A 91 4.03 10.72 8.98
C GLU A 91 3.90 10.80 10.49
N CYS A 92 5.04 10.96 11.21
CA CYS A 92 5.09 11.09 12.65
C CYS A 92 6.03 12.21 13.07
N GLU A 93 5.71 12.88 14.19
CA GLU A 93 6.51 13.95 14.75
C GLU A 93 7.62 13.44 15.69
N HIS A 94 7.46 12.21 16.22
CA HIS A 94 8.35 11.63 17.22
C HIS A 94 9.49 10.82 16.58
N TRP A 95 10.68 11.00 17.10
CA TRP A 95 11.85 10.22 16.72
C TRP A 95 11.76 8.77 17.23
N PRO A 96 12.55 7.82 16.67
CA PRO A 96 12.52 6.41 17.07
C PRO A 96 12.74 6.17 18.56
N ASP A 97 13.64 6.93 19.18
CA ASP A 97 13.94 6.83 20.63
C ASP A 97 12.78 7.28 21.50
N GLU A 98 12.10 8.37 21.14
CA GLU A 98 10.91 8.86 21.83
C GLU A 98 9.76 7.87 21.71
N THR A 99 9.59 7.30 20.52
CA THR A 99 8.56 6.31 20.22
C THR A 99 8.81 5.01 21.01
N ASP A 100 10.04 4.49 21.00
CA ASP A 100 10.40 3.30 21.79
C ASP A 100 10.13 3.54 23.28
N ALA A 101 10.59 4.66 23.84
CA ALA A 101 10.37 5.00 25.22
C ALA A 101 8.88 5.05 25.60
N ALA A 102 8.03 5.57 24.71
CA ALA A 102 6.58 5.61 24.91
C ALA A 102 5.97 4.20 24.95
N TYR A 103 6.33 3.34 24.00
CA TYR A 103 5.84 1.95 23.95
C TYR A 103 6.32 1.13 25.15
N ARG A 104 7.61 1.28 25.56
CA ARG A 104 8.15 0.61 26.77
C ARG A 104 7.39 1.01 28.01
N LYS A 105 7.02 2.28 28.15
CA LYS A 105 6.19 2.77 29.26
C LYS A 105 4.82 2.09 29.29
N PHE A 106 4.27 1.69 28.16
CA PHE A 106 3.02 0.91 28.06
C PHE A 106 3.23 -0.61 28.13
N GLY A 107 4.42 -1.07 28.47
CA GLY A 107 4.74 -2.48 28.68
C GLY A 107 4.93 -3.29 27.40
N TYR A 108 5.33 -2.65 26.30
CA TYR A 108 5.73 -3.36 25.09
C TYR A 108 7.17 -3.88 25.23
N ASP A 109 7.36 -5.16 24.90
CA ASP A 109 8.67 -5.83 24.88
C ASP A 109 9.38 -5.69 23.55
N ILE A 110 8.62 -5.66 22.46
CA ILE A 110 9.13 -5.58 21.09
C ILE A 110 8.45 -4.42 20.40
N VAL A 111 9.26 -3.48 19.91
CA VAL A 111 8.80 -2.35 19.11
C VAL A 111 9.65 -2.28 17.86
N THR A 112 9.01 -2.23 16.69
CA THR A 112 9.68 -2.05 15.41
C THR A 112 9.23 -0.77 14.76
N PHE A 113 10.05 -0.23 13.87
CA PHE A 113 9.73 0.99 13.13
C PHE A 113 9.54 0.64 11.66
N SER A 114 8.29 0.67 11.22
CA SER A 114 7.89 0.35 9.85
C SER A 114 7.65 1.62 9.04
N ASN A 115 8.64 2.47 8.95
CA ASN A 115 8.52 3.69 8.17
C ASN A 115 8.31 3.37 6.68
N HIS A 116 7.64 4.28 5.96
CA HIS A 116 7.37 4.09 4.53
C HIS A 116 8.67 4.05 3.71
N ASN A 117 8.89 2.91 3.06
CA ASN A 117 9.99 2.69 2.12
C ASN A 117 11.37 3.06 2.72
N GLU A 118 11.51 2.89 4.03
CA GLU A 118 12.74 3.18 4.76
C GLU A 118 12.95 2.17 5.89
N LEU A 119 14.13 1.56 5.95
CA LEU A 119 14.55 0.77 7.11
C LEU A 119 15.08 1.70 8.19
N THR A 120 14.39 1.71 9.31
CA THR A 120 14.80 2.49 10.49
C THR A 120 15.42 1.57 11.51
N VAL A 121 16.69 1.77 11.81
CA VAL A 121 17.44 0.98 12.80
C VAL A 121 16.94 1.31 14.21
N HIS A 122 16.68 0.27 14.99
CA HIS A 122 16.31 0.45 16.40
C HIS A 122 17.48 1.03 17.19
N PRO A 123 17.29 2.11 17.98
CA PRO A 123 18.41 2.83 18.60
C PRO A 123 19.11 2.07 19.73
N TYR A 124 18.45 1.09 20.36
CA TYR A 124 18.94 0.53 21.62
C TYR A 124 19.25 -0.96 21.61
N ASP A 125 18.66 -1.74 20.73
CA ASP A 125 18.88 -3.20 20.74
C ASP A 125 18.83 -3.83 19.36
N PRO A 126 19.99 -4.00 18.72
CA PRO A 126 20.07 -4.66 17.42
C PRO A 126 19.70 -6.14 17.47
N LEU A 127 19.71 -6.80 18.63
CA LEU A 127 19.34 -8.22 18.75
C LEU A 127 17.83 -8.44 18.82
N LEU A 128 17.07 -7.44 19.29
CA LEU A 128 15.60 -7.46 19.29
C LEU A 128 15.03 -6.79 18.03
N GLN A 129 15.88 -6.34 17.14
CA GLN A 129 15.45 -5.68 15.93
C GLN A 129 14.94 -6.71 14.92
N VAL A 130 13.65 -6.67 14.64
CA VAL A 130 13.10 -7.23 13.42
C VAL A 130 13.10 -6.12 12.38
N ASN A 131 13.91 -6.28 11.33
CA ASN A 131 13.88 -5.36 10.21
C ASN A 131 12.48 -5.39 9.60
N VAL A 132 11.86 -4.24 9.52
CA VAL A 132 10.53 -4.08 8.92
C VAL A 132 10.42 -2.71 8.29
N TYR A 133 9.76 -2.61 7.15
CA TYR A 133 9.34 -1.36 6.59
C TYR A 133 7.94 -1.49 6.00
N GLU A 134 7.24 -0.39 5.86
CA GLU A 134 5.99 -0.35 5.13
C GLU A 134 6.26 -0.01 3.68
N HIS A 135 6.03 -0.99 2.81
CA HIS A 135 6.19 -0.83 1.37
C HIS A 135 4.94 -0.25 0.75
N GLY A 136 5.10 0.75 -0.10
CA GLY A 136 4.07 1.21 -0.99
C GLY A 136 3.99 2.74 -1.08
N TYR A 137 3.71 3.20 -2.30
CA TYR A 137 3.37 4.59 -2.60
C TYR A 137 2.26 4.66 -3.67
N ASN A 138 1.58 3.54 -3.91
CA ASN A 138 0.53 3.47 -4.91
C ASN A 138 -0.71 4.28 -4.53
N LEU A 139 -1.45 4.75 -5.54
CA LEU A 139 -2.61 5.62 -5.34
C LEU A 139 -3.77 4.95 -4.61
N PHE A 140 -3.81 3.62 -4.56
CA PHE A 140 -4.86 2.86 -3.85
C PHE A 140 -4.47 2.50 -2.43
N LYS A 141 -3.28 2.90 -1.96
CA LYS A 141 -2.78 2.63 -0.60
C LYS A 141 -2.74 1.13 -0.24
N TYR A 142 -2.38 0.28 -1.20
CA TYR A 142 -2.12 -1.14 -0.93
C TYR A 142 -0.73 -1.29 -0.33
N HIS A 143 -0.59 -0.87 0.92
CA HIS A 143 0.66 -0.97 1.64
C HIS A 143 0.87 -2.39 2.19
N LYS A 144 2.12 -2.78 2.38
CA LYS A 144 2.54 -4.09 2.85
C LYS A 144 3.64 -3.92 3.88
N LEU A 145 3.53 -4.63 4.99
CA LEU A 145 4.66 -4.73 5.92
C LEU A 145 5.60 -5.83 5.42
N VAL A 146 6.85 -5.46 5.19
CA VAL A 146 7.91 -6.36 4.75
C VAL A 146 8.82 -6.64 5.94
N PHE A 147 8.88 -7.91 6.35
CA PHE A 147 9.63 -8.35 7.52
C PHE A 147 10.89 -9.11 7.14
N GLY A 148 11.93 -8.98 7.96
CA GLY A 148 13.17 -9.73 7.83
C GLY A 148 14.02 -9.33 6.63
N CYS A 149 13.71 -8.21 6.01
CA CYS A 149 14.41 -7.68 4.86
C CYS A 149 15.79 -7.14 5.22
N SER A 150 16.72 -7.24 4.28
CA SER A 150 18.06 -6.66 4.40
C SER A 150 18.17 -5.27 3.76
N ASP A 151 17.27 -4.96 2.85
CA ASP A 151 17.22 -3.70 2.10
C ASP A 151 15.78 -3.31 1.79
N VAL A 152 15.59 -2.13 1.22
CA VAL A 152 14.28 -1.58 0.85
C VAL A 152 14.08 -1.71 -0.66
N ASN A 153 13.01 -2.39 -1.06
CA ASN A 153 12.58 -2.38 -2.44
C ASN A 153 11.65 -1.18 -2.70
N LEU A 154 12.06 -0.31 -3.61
CA LEU A 154 11.30 0.89 -3.95
C LEU A 154 10.34 0.69 -5.13
N PHE A 155 10.34 -0.50 -5.77
CA PHE A 155 9.45 -0.73 -6.89
C PHE A 155 8.00 -0.90 -6.41
N ASP A 156 7.09 -0.08 -6.91
CA ASP A 156 5.65 -0.24 -6.73
C ASP A 156 4.90 0.15 -8.01
N HIS A 157 3.81 -0.52 -8.27
CA HIS A 157 2.90 -0.11 -9.33
C HIS A 157 2.09 1.09 -8.84
N LEU A 158 2.25 2.25 -9.49
CA LEU A 158 1.52 3.47 -9.11
C LEU A 158 -0.01 3.26 -9.11
N VAL A 159 -0.51 2.47 -10.06
CA VAL A 159 -1.92 2.14 -10.22
C VAL A 159 -2.08 0.63 -10.41
N PRO A 160 -2.07 -0.17 -9.34
CA PRO A 160 -2.17 -1.63 -9.41
C PRO A 160 -3.62 -2.07 -9.64
N LEU A 161 -4.06 -2.09 -10.88
CA LEU A 161 -5.42 -2.48 -11.26
C LEU A 161 -5.63 -3.99 -11.27
N PHE A 162 -4.63 -4.75 -11.74
CA PHE A 162 -4.77 -6.17 -11.99
C PHE A 162 -4.17 -7.01 -10.87
N ALA A 163 -4.76 -8.18 -10.65
CA ALA A 163 -4.26 -9.16 -9.68
C ALA A 163 -2.81 -9.55 -9.96
N SER A 164 -2.45 -9.71 -11.23
CA SER A 164 -1.06 -10.04 -11.64
C SER A 164 -0.03 -8.99 -11.22
N GLN A 165 -0.40 -7.71 -11.22
CA GLN A 165 0.49 -6.64 -10.75
C GLN A 165 0.70 -6.72 -9.24
N LYS A 166 -0.36 -7.03 -8.50
CA LYS A 166 -0.33 -7.17 -7.04
C LYS A 166 0.47 -8.42 -6.64
N GLN A 167 0.25 -9.54 -7.35
CA GLN A 167 1.00 -10.78 -7.12
C GLN A 167 2.48 -10.61 -7.44
N PHE A 168 2.81 -10.02 -8.61
CA PHE A 168 4.19 -9.70 -8.95
C PHE A 168 4.90 -8.90 -7.86
N GLN A 169 4.21 -7.94 -7.26
CA GLN A 169 4.76 -7.14 -6.17
C GLN A 169 5.05 -7.97 -4.92
N LEU A 170 4.15 -8.91 -4.57
CA LEU A 170 4.38 -9.82 -3.44
C LEU A 170 5.56 -10.77 -3.71
N ASP A 171 5.62 -11.32 -4.93
CA ASP A 171 6.72 -12.22 -5.34
C ASP A 171 8.07 -11.51 -5.34
N LEU A 172 8.08 -10.23 -5.67
CA LEU A 172 9.28 -9.40 -5.64
C LEU A 172 9.74 -9.16 -4.20
N LEU A 173 8.83 -8.77 -3.31
CA LEU A 173 9.13 -8.50 -1.89
C LEU A 173 9.47 -9.77 -1.11
N GLY A 174 8.94 -10.93 -1.51
CA GLY A 174 9.24 -12.21 -0.86
C GLY A 174 10.60 -12.79 -1.21
N LYS A 175 11.40 -12.13 -2.05
CA LYS A 175 12.78 -12.54 -2.41
C LYS A 175 13.85 -11.80 -1.60
N GLU A 176 13.49 -10.85 -0.80
CA GLU A 176 14.35 -10.02 0.06
C GLU A 176 14.50 -10.63 1.44
#